data_f6a9f8c705cdc64dc31dc74508a47994
#
_entry.id   f6a9f8c705cdc64dc31dc74508a47994
#
_cell.length_a   1.000
_cell.length_b   1.000
_cell.length_c   1.000
_cell.angle_alpha   90.00
_cell.angle_beta   90.00
_cell.angle_gamma   90.00
#
_symmetry.space_group_name_H-M   'P 1'
#
loop_
_entity.id
_entity.type
_entity.pdbx_description
1 polymer ?
#
loop_
_entity_poly.entity_id
_entity_poly.type
_entity_poly.pdbx_seq_one_letter_code
_entity_poly.pdbx_strand_id
1 'polypeptide(L)'
;KIQTRETGIKRNPLGHLLMEKMLREAGFHGEVSTAKELLDKYSTDESIFSIRPQVVIRPRHKSDVEVVVKTIARETKRFSSLSLTPRAAGTGLGGGSLTDSIVVDMLHLDKMGDVSVKKDKITFTCEPGLMWRDMEKELKKHNLYLPPYTSSKDICTIGGSIGNNAAGPDSLRYGHCADWVEALGVVLKDGKTYTIKPLTL
;
A
#
# COMPACT_ATOMS: atom_id res chain seq x y z
N LYS A 1 -23.20 16.75 8.30
CA LYS A 1 -23.14 15.38 8.88
C LYS A 1 -23.95 14.47 7.97
N ILE A 2 -23.26 13.70 7.13
CA ILE A 2 -23.90 12.63 6.36
C ILE A 2 -24.05 11.46 7.32
N GLN A 3 -25.28 11.10 7.66
CA GLN A 3 -25.60 9.93 8.44
C GLN A 3 -25.19 8.69 7.62
N THR A 4 -24.16 8.00 8.07
CA THR A 4 -23.88 6.65 7.59
C THR A 4 -25.03 5.74 8.02
N ARG A 5 -25.75 5.17 7.04
CA ARG A 5 -26.64 4.05 7.31
C ARG A 5 -25.79 2.95 7.94
N GLU A 6 -26.17 2.53 9.14
CA GLU A 6 -25.70 1.26 9.70
C GLU A 6 -26.22 0.14 8.79
N THR A 7 -25.44 -0.17 7.75
CA THR A 7 -25.62 -1.43 7.05
C THR A 7 -25.21 -2.51 8.02
N GLY A 8 -26.13 -3.40 8.37
CA GLY A 8 -25.91 -4.51 9.31
C GLY A 8 -24.93 -5.55 8.74
N ILE A 9 -23.70 -5.11 8.42
CA ILE A 9 -22.61 -5.93 7.94
C ILE A 9 -22.13 -6.77 9.11
N LYS A 10 -22.31 -8.06 9.01
CA LYS A 10 -21.83 -9.04 9.98
C LYS A 10 -20.34 -8.82 10.22
N ARG A 11 -19.99 -8.46 11.45
CA ARG A 11 -18.62 -8.29 11.93
C ARG A 11 -17.78 -9.51 11.55
N ASN A 12 -16.48 -9.26 11.27
CA ASN A 12 -15.47 -10.23 10.87
C ASN A 12 -15.78 -11.67 11.30
N PRO A 13 -16.15 -12.55 10.37
CA PRO A 13 -16.51 -13.93 10.69
C PRO A 13 -15.30 -14.75 11.19
N LEU A 14 -14.10 -14.31 10.89
CA LEU A 14 -12.85 -14.79 11.48
C LEU A 14 -12.55 -13.91 12.70
N GLY A 15 -12.73 -14.36 13.92
CA GLY A 15 -12.25 -13.64 15.10
C GLY A 15 -10.76 -13.29 14.94
N HIS A 16 -10.31 -12.17 15.51
CA HIS A 16 -8.92 -11.69 15.44
C HIS A 16 -7.90 -12.80 15.76
N LEU A 17 -8.11 -13.54 16.85
CA LEU A 17 -7.23 -14.62 17.28
C LEU A 17 -7.10 -15.76 16.25
N LEU A 18 -8.19 -16.08 15.56
CA LEU A 18 -8.16 -17.12 14.53
C LEU A 18 -7.39 -16.63 13.30
N MET A 19 -7.61 -15.37 12.88
CA MET A 19 -6.87 -14.79 11.75
C MET A 19 -5.38 -14.71 12.04
N GLU A 20 -4.99 -14.23 13.22
CA GLU A 20 -3.59 -14.16 13.62
C GLU A 20 -2.96 -15.55 13.64
N LYS A 21 -3.61 -16.54 14.25
CA LYS A 21 -3.14 -17.92 14.28
C LYS A 21 -2.91 -18.47 12.86
N MET A 22 -3.88 -18.32 11.97
CA MET A 22 -3.76 -18.78 10.58
C MET A 22 -2.59 -18.13 9.84
N LEU A 23 -2.41 -16.83 10.02
CA LEU A 23 -1.28 -16.10 9.41
C LEU A 23 0.06 -16.58 9.97
N ARG A 24 0.17 -16.76 11.30
CA ARG A 24 1.39 -17.29 11.95
C ARG A 24 1.73 -18.71 11.47
N GLU A 25 0.75 -19.60 11.40
CA GLU A 25 0.92 -20.96 10.88
C GLU A 25 1.33 -20.98 9.40
N ALA A 26 0.93 -19.97 8.63
CA ALA A 26 1.34 -19.79 7.23
C ALA A 26 2.71 -19.11 7.06
N GLY A 27 3.41 -18.75 8.15
CA GLY A 27 4.74 -18.14 8.11
C GLY A 27 4.75 -16.61 8.08
N PHE A 28 3.69 -15.94 8.55
CA PHE A 28 3.65 -14.49 8.67
C PHE A 28 4.47 -13.99 9.87
N HIS A 29 5.36 -13.02 9.65
CA HIS A 29 6.25 -12.46 10.66
C HIS A 29 5.90 -11.01 11.07
N GLY A 30 4.92 -10.40 10.41
CA GLY A 30 4.48 -9.04 10.70
C GLY A 30 3.60 -8.94 11.95
N GLU A 31 2.84 -7.85 12.04
CA GLU A 31 1.91 -7.58 13.14
C GLU A 31 0.46 -7.71 12.66
N VAL A 32 -0.42 -8.23 13.51
CA VAL A 32 -1.87 -8.24 13.34
C VAL A 32 -2.47 -7.53 14.54
N SER A 33 -3.29 -6.51 14.32
CA SER A 33 -3.82 -5.69 15.42
C SER A 33 -5.29 -5.34 15.23
N THR A 34 -6.01 -5.35 16.35
CA THR A 34 -7.37 -4.82 16.49
C THR A 34 -7.45 -3.78 17.62
N ALA A 35 -6.31 -3.24 18.04
CA ALA A 35 -6.26 -2.19 19.06
C ALA A 35 -7.11 -1.00 18.62
N LYS A 36 -7.95 -0.52 19.51
CA LYS A 36 -8.94 0.53 19.22
C LYS A 36 -8.29 1.77 18.62
N GLU A 37 -7.20 2.22 19.22
CA GLU A 37 -6.46 3.43 18.83
C GLU A 37 -5.92 3.30 17.39
N LEU A 38 -5.47 2.09 17.03
CA LEU A 38 -4.98 1.80 15.70
C LEU A 38 -6.11 1.77 14.68
N LEU A 39 -7.21 1.07 14.98
CA LEU A 39 -8.37 1.02 14.10
C LEU A 39 -8.98 2.42 13.89
N ASP A 40 -9.01 3.25 14.93
CA ASP A 40 -9.50 4.63 14.84
C ASP A 40 -8.57 5.50 13.98
N LYS A 41 -7.26 5.35 14.11
CA LYS A 41 -6.26 5.99 13.23
C LYS A 41 -6.45 5.62 11.76
N TYR A 42 -6.75 4.36 11.46
CA TYR A 42 -6.93 3.87 10.09
C TYR A 42 -8.35 4.02 9.56
N SER A 43 -9.26 4.61 10.34
CA SER A 43 -10.64 4.88 9.91
C SER A 43 -10.76 6.12 9.01
N THR A 44 -9.73 6.96 8.94
CA THR A 44 -9.69 8.17 8.12
C THR A 44 -8.44 8.20 7.25
N ASP A 45 -8.50 8.93 6.17
CA ASP A 45 -7.38 9.39 5.34
C ASP A 45 -7.58 10.89 5.06
N GLU A 46 -6.90 11.47 4.08
CA GLU A 46 -7.10 12.89 3.72
C GLU A 46 -8.40 13.14 2.92
N SER A 47 -9.25 12.13 2.73
CA SER A 47 -10.57 12.30 2.13
C SER A 47 -11.61 12.76 3.15
N ILE A 48 -12.81 13.07 2.65
CA ILE A 48 -13.97 13.40 3.50
C ILE A 48 -14.66 12.18 4.12
N PHE A 49 -14.16 10.97 3.80
CA PHE A 49 -14.78 9.73 4.25
C PHE A 49 -14.20 9.23 5.57
N SER A 50 -14.98 8.43 6.28
CA SER A 50 -14.54 7.70 7.46
C SER A 50 -15.12 6.29 7.42
N ILE A 51 -14.25 5.27 7.34
CA ILE A 51 -14.64 3.86 7.34
C ILE A 51 -13.68 3.12 8.28
N ARG A 52 -14.21 2.58 9.36
CA ARG A 52 -13.41 1.91 10.38
C ARG A 52 -13.08 0.49 9.96
N PRO A 53 -11.80 0.12 9.83
CA PRO A 53 -11.41 -1.25 9.53
C PRO A 53 -11.68 -2.18 10.72
N GLN A 54 -11.71 -3.48 10.46
CA GLN A 54 -11.84 -4.50 11.50
C GLN A 54 -10.49 -4.99 12.00
N VAL A 55 -9.49 -5.01 11.13
CA VAL A 55 -8.13 -5.48 11.43
C VAL A 55 -7.13 -4.65 10.64
N VAL A 56 -5.98 -4.38 11.23
CA VAL A 56 -4.79 -3.85 10.56
C VAL A 56 -3.71 -4.91 10.59
N ILE A 57 -3.19 -5.26 9.42
CA ILE A 57 -2.07 -6.18 9.23
C ILE A 57 -0.87 -5.37 8.74
N ARG A 58 0.29 -5.54 9.37
CA ARG A 58 1.54 -4.83 9.07
C ARG A 58 2.62 -5.83 8.64
N PRO A 59 2.77 -6.09 7.34
CA PRO A 59 3.87 -6.89 6.82
C PRO A 59 5.22 -6.23 7.11
N ARG A 60 6.25 -7.04 7.36
CA ARG A 60 7.64 -6.58 7.50
C ARG A 60 8.51 -6.91 6.29
N HIS A 61 8.07 -7.89 5.52
CA HIS A 61 8.77 -8.39 4.34
C HIS A 61 7.79 -8.64 3.20
N LYS A 62 8.29 -8.65 1.98
CA LYS A 62 7.52 -9.03 0.80
C LYS A 62 6.82 -10.39 0.95
N SER A 63 7.52 -11.38 1.53
CA SER A 63 6.95 -12.70 1.82
C SER A 63 5.74 -12.65 2.75
N ASP A 64 5.69 -11.69 3.67
CA ASP A 64 4.53 -11.51 4.54
C ASP A 64 3.29 -11.09 3.73
N VAL A 65 3.48 -10.23 2.70
CA VAL A 65 2.37 -9.83 1.80
C VAL A 65 1.84 -11.03 1.04
N GLU A 66 2.74 -11.89 0.52
CA GLU A 66 2.37 -13.12 -0.18
C GLU A 66 1.55 -14.06 0.73
N VAL A 67 1.99 -14.23 1.97
CA VAL A 67 1.29 -15.04 2.98
C VAL A 67 -0.09 -14.46 3.28
N VAL A 68 -0.19 -13.15 3.52
CA VAL A 68 -1.48 -12.48 3.81
C VAL A 68 -2.44 -12.66 2.65
N VAL A 69 -2.03 -12.32 1.42
CA VAL A 69 -2.89 -12.42 0.24
C VAL A 69 -3.36 -13.86 0.01
N LYS A 70 -2.43 -14.83 0.06
CA LYS A 70 -2.75 -16.25 -0.14
C LYS A 70 -3.70 -16.80 0.92
N THR A 71 -3.47 -16.45 2.18
CA THR A 71 -4.29 -16.92 3.30
C THR A 71 -5.69 -16.34 3.20
N ILE A 72 -5.83 -15.03 3.06
CA ILE A 72 -7.13 -14.37 2.98
C ILE A 72 -7.89 -14.76 1.70
N ALA A 73 -7.21 -14.91 0.56
CA ALA A 73 -7.85 -15.36 -0.67
C ALA A 73 -8.47 -16.75 -0.56
N ARG A 74 -7.91 -17.64 0.27
CA ARG A 74 -8.55 -18.94 0.56
C ARG A 74 -9.80 -18.79 1.40
N GLU A 75 -9.77 -17.90 2.39
CA GLU A 75 -10.88 -17.67 3.30
C GLU A 75 -12.03 -16.88 2.67
N THR A 76 -11.79 -16.08 1.62
CA THR A 76 -12.90 -15.41 0.88
C THR A 76 -13.88 -16.38 0.24
N LYS A 77 -13.49 -17.63 -0.01
CA LYS A 77 -14.41 -18.68 -0.46
C LYS A 77 -15.46 -19.02 0.61
N ARG A 78 -15.09 -18.91 1.87
CA ARG A 78 -15.93 -19.19 3.04
C ARG A 78 -16.61 -17.92 3.57
N PHE A 79 -15.97 -16.78 3.45
CA PHE A 79 -16.38 -15.50 3.99
C PHE A 79 -16.27 -14.40 2.93
N SER A 80 -17.33 -14.25 2.14
CA SER A 80 -17.37 -13.32 0.99
C SER A 80 -17.20 -11.83 1.36
N SER A 81 -17.37 -11.48 2.63
CA SER A 81 -17.18 -10.10 3.14
C SER A 81 -15.71 -9.75 3.43
N LEU A 82 -14.79 -10.71 3.37
CA LEU A 82 -13.38 -10.42 3.58
C LEU A 82 -12.76 -9.77 2.34
N SER A 83 -12.09 -8.64 2.56
CA SER A 83 -11.29 -7.96 1.54
C SER A 83 -9.99 -7.42 2.14
N LEU A 84 -8.97 -7.28 1.30
CA LEU A 84 -7.70 -6.65 1.65
C LEU A 84 -7.63 -5.30 0.97
N THR A 85 -7.33 -4.26 1.73
CA THR A 85 -7.09 -2.92 1.21
C THR A 85 -5.66 -2.50 1.58
N PRO A 86 -4.74 -2.42 0.61
CA PRO A 86 -3.41 -1.92 0.87
C PRO A 86 -3.48 -0.43 1.20
N ARG A 87 -2.72 -0.03 2.21
CA ARG A 87 -2.60 1.37 2.62
C ARG A 87 -1.14 1.72 2.85
N ALA A 88 -0.74 2.84 2.34
CA ALA A 88 0.54 3.49 2.61
C ALA A 88 0.32 4.64 3.61
N ALA A 89 0.74 5.88 3.30
CA ALA A 89 0.60 7.01 4.22
C ALA A 89 -0.84 7.53 4.39
N GLY A 90 -1.77 7.17 3.50
CA GLY A 90 -3.18 7.61 3.58
C GLY A 90 -3.38 9.07 3.18
N THR A 91 -2.52 9.62 2.32
CA THR A 91 -2.59 11.02 1.83
C THR A 91 -3.50 11.21 0.61
N GLY A 92 -4.19 10.17 0.19
CA GLY A 92 -5.11 10.22 -0.95
C GLY A 92 -6.44 10.88 -0.59
N LEU A 93 -6.97 11.69 -1.51
CA LEU A 93 -8.23 12.43 -1.32
C LEU A 93 -9.48 11.64 -1.76
N GLY A 94 -9.31 10.46 -2.32
CA GLY A 94 -10.40 9.65 -2.88
C GLY A 94 -10.95 8.57 -1.96
N GLY A 95 -10.41 8.39 -0.75
CA GLY A 95 -10.86 7.35 0.19
C GLY A 95 -10.43 5.92 -0.21
N GLY A 96 -9.57 5.75 -1.20
CA GLY A 96 -9.17 4.43 -1.72
C GLY A 96 -8.38 3.57 -0.74
N SER A 97 -7.89 4.16 0.35
CA SER A 97 -7.17 3.45 1.42
C SER A 97 -8.08 3.01 2.59
N LEU A 98 -9.38 3.31 2.52
CA LEU A 98 -10.35 3.02 3.57
C LEU A 98 -11.11 1.72 3.27
N THR A 99 -11.44 0.97 4.30
CA THR A 99 -12.19 -0.28 4.22
C THR A 99 -12.88 -0.59 5.54
N ASP A 100 -13.98 -1.31 5.48
CA ASP A 100 -14.65 -1.93 6.63
C ASP A 100 -14.15 -3.35 6.92
N SER A 101 -13.12 -3.83 6.21
CA SER A 101 -12.55 -5.16 6.35
C SER A 101 -11.11 -5.12 6.88
N ILE A 102 -10.12 -5.49 6.08
CA ILE A 102 -8.72 -5.63 6.50
C ILE A 102 -7.85 -4.57 5.81
N VAL A 103 -7.19 -3.73 6.57
CA VAL A 103 -6.11 -2.86 6.07
C VAL A 103 -4.80 -3.62 6.08
N VAL A 104 -4.08 -3.57 4.97
CA VAL A 104 -2.69 -4.02 4.89
C VAL A 104 -1.79 -2.79 4.86
N ASP A 105 -1.18 -2.48 6.00
CA ASP A 105 -0.30 -1.32 6.17
C ASP A 105 1.09 -1.62 5.59
N MET A 106 1.43 -0.93 4.52
CA MET A 106 2.66 -1.14 3.76
C MET A 106 3.84 -0.29 4.25
N LEU A 107 3.67 0.52 5.30
CA LEU A 107 4.69 1.50 5.73
C LEU A 107 6.00 0.88 6.21
N HIS A 108 5.99 -0.38 6.67
CA HIS A 108 7.21 -1.08 7.09
C HIS A 108 8.00 -1.70 5.93
N LEU A 109 7.48 -1.64 4.71
CA LEU A 109 8.18 -2.02 3.49
C LEU A 109 8.76 -0.73 2.89
N ASP A 110 9.84 -0.23 3.47
CA ASP A 110 10.36 1.13 3.23
C ASP A 110 11.78 1.18 2.67
N LYS A 111 12.32 0.05 2.24
CA LYS A 111 13.69 -0.02 1.73
C LYS A 111 13.82 0.58 0.35
N MET A 112 14.94 1.23 0.11
CA MET A 112 15.41 1.66 -1.19
C MET A 112 16.64 0.85 -1.59
N GLY A 113 16.68 0.36 -2.81
CA GLY A 113 17.85 -0.27 -3.40
C GLY A 113 18.79 0.77 -4.01
N ASP A 114 19.93 0.29 -4.52
CA ASP A 114 20.96 1.15 -5.11
C ASP A 114 20.44 1.90 -6.34
N VAL A 115 20.97 3.11 -6.52
CA VAL A 115 20.76 3.90 -7.72
C VAL A 115 21.69 3.38 -8.82
N SER A 116 21.12 2.84 -9.88
CA SER A 116 21.85 2.35 -11.05
C SER A 116 21.91 3.42 -12.12
N VAL A 117 23.11 3.89 -12.41
CA VAL A 117 23.37 4.86 -13.48
C VAL A 117 23.97 4.13 -14.68
N LYS A 118 23.20 4.00 -15.77
CA LYS A 118 23.65 3.50 -17.07
C LYS A 118 23.65 4.64 -18.07
N LYS A 119 24.39 4.51 -19.18
CA LYS A 119 24.65 5.61 -20.16
C LYS A 119 23.45 6.51 -20.42
N ASP A 120 22.28 5.95 -20.65
CA ASP A 120 21.07 6.69 -21.05
C ASP A 120 19.90 6.52 -20.08
N LYS A 121 20.14 5.92 -18.91
CA LYS A 121 19.08 5.55 -18.00
C LYS A 121 19.53 5.49 -16.55
N ILE A 122 18.77 6.15 -15.69
CA ILE A 122 18.97 6.10 -14.26
C ILE A 122 17.75 5.42 -13.66
N THR A 123 17.96 4.39 -12.86
CA THR A 123 16.88 3.64 -12.19
C THR A 123 17.24 3.31 -10.76
N PHE A 124 16.25 3.12 -9.93
CA PHE A 124 16.37 2.53 -8.61
C PHE A 124 15.17 1.62 -8.34
N THR A 125 15.31 0.72 -7.40
CA THR A 125 14.20 -0.08 -6.88
C THR A 125 13.82 0.41 -5.49
N CYS A 126 12.56 0.30 -5.13
CA CYS A 126 12.11 0.63 -3.78
C CYS A 126 10.89 -0.21 -3.37
N GLU A 127 10.69 -0.30 -2.07
CA GLU A 127 9.49 -0.86 -1.48
C GLU A 127 8.38 0.19 -1.39
N PRO A 128 7.10 -0.20 -1.32
CA PRO A 128 5.96 0.71 -1.43
C PRO A 128 5.81 1.71 -0.28
N GLY A 129 6.32 1.38 0.90
CA GLY A 129 6.28 2.22 2.09
C GLY A 129 7.36 3.29 2.14
N LEU A 130 8.32 3.28 1.21
CA LEU A 130 9.38 4.29 1.18
C LEU A 130 8.77 5.69 1.06
N MET A 131 9.11 6.57 2.00
CA MET A 131 8.64 7.97 1.97
C MET A 131 9.30 8.72 0.81
N TRP A 132 8.51 9.51 0.10
CA TRP A 132 9.03 10.33 -1.02
C TRP A 132 10.19 11.22 -0.59
N ARG A 133 10.07 11.89 0.56
CA ARG A 133 11.11 12.76 1.12
C ARG A 133 12.44 12.02 1.39
N ASP A 134 12.40 10.74 1.74
CA ASP A 134 13.59 9.95 2.04
C ASP A 134 14.25 9.46 0.75
N MET A 135 13.45 9.09 -0.26
CA MET A 135 13.94 8.88 -1.63
C MET A 135 14.62 10.15 -2.18
N GLU A 136 14.00 11.34 -2.03
CA GLU A 136 14.62 12.60 -2.49
C GLU A 136 15.96 12.86 -1.84
N LYS A 137 16.12 12.60 -0.54
CA LYS A 137 17.40 12.74 0.15
C LYS A 137 18.47 11.85 -0.46
N GLU A 138 18.12 10.62 -0.81
CA GLU A 138 19.06 9.68 -1.44
C GLU A 138 19.42 10.13 -2.85
N LEU A 139 18.45 10.48 -3.67
CA LEU A 139 18.70 10.96 -5.04
C LEU A 139 19.55 12.23 -5.09
N LYS A 140 19.37 13.14 -4.12
CA LYS A 140 20.19 14.38 -4.03
C LYS A 140 21.68 14.13 -3.84
N LYS A 141 22.09 13.01 -3.24
CA LYS A 141 23.51 12.63 -3.13
C LYS A 141 24.16 12.36 -4.50
N HIS A 142 23.32 12.02 -5.48
CA HIS A 142 23.71 11.77 -6.87
C HIS A 142 23.41 12.95 -7.80
N ASN A 143 23.02 14.14 -7.27
CA ASN A 143 22.52 15.27 -8.04
C ASN A 143 21.31 14.95 -8.91
N LEU A 144 20.44 14.07 -8.45
CA LEU A 144 19.23 13.61 -9.13
C LEU A 144 17.95 14.04 -8.40
N TYR A 145 16.86 14.09 -9.15
CA TYR A 145 15.51 14.22 -8.60
C TYR A 145 14.51 13.43 -9.46
N LEU A 146 13.37 13.07 -8.88
CA LEU A 146 12.27 12.43 -9.60
C LEU A 146 11.18 13.47 -9.89
N PRO A 147 10.93 13.81 -11.17
CA PRO A 147 10.08 14.96 -11.53
C PRO A 147 8.61 14.88 -11.12
N PRO A 148 7.89 13.73 -11.21
CA PRO A 148 6.44 13.70 -10.99
C PRO A 148 6.06 13.71 -9.51
N TYR A 149 6.60 14.64 -8.72
CA TYR A 149 6.27 14.75 -7.31
C TYR A 149 4.86 15.33 -7.10
N THR A 150 4.24 14.92 -5.99
CA THR A 150 2.93 15.41 -5.56
C THR A 150 3.04 16.55 -4.55
N SER A 151 1.97 17.32 -4.35
CA SER A 151 1.91 18.34 -3.28
C SER A 151 2.15 17.75 -1.88
N SER A 152 1.83 16.46 -1.69
CA SER A 152 2.01 15.72 -0.44
C SER A 152 3.38 15.02 -0.33
N LYS A 153 4.38 15.37 -1.14
CA LYS A 153 5.67 14.66 -1.20
C LYS A 153 6.39 14.49 0.15
N ASP A 154 6.18 15.42 1.06
CA ASP A 154 6.83 15.35 2.38
C ASP A 154 6.21 14.31 3.31
N ILE A 155 5.01 13.84 3.01
CA ILE A 155 4.22 12.91 3.85
C ILE A 155 3.66 11.71 3.09
N CYS A 156 3.81 11.62 1.76
CA CYS A 156 3.38 10.48 0.98
C CYS A 156 4.49 9.44 0.80
N THR A 157 4.12 8.25 0.31
CA THR A 157 5.05 7.18 -0.05
C THR A 157 5.10 6.98 -1.55
N ILE A 158 6.16 6.33 -2.04
CA ILE A 158 6.31 5.98 -3.45
C ILE A 158 5.18 5.04 -3.90
N GLY A 159 4.88 3.98 -3.13
CA GLY A 159 3.82 3.03 -3.47
C GLY A 159 2.43 3.66 -3.50
N GLY A 160 2.14 4.60 -2.58
CA GLY A 160 0.89 5.36 -2.58
C GLY A 160 0.77 6.25 -3.82
N SER A 161 1.85 6.94 -4.20
CA SER A 161 1.90 7.79 -5.40
C SER A 161 1.72 6.99 -6.69
N ILE A 162 2.35 5.81 -6.79
CA ILE A 162 2.20 4.91 -7.94
C ILE A 162 0.77 4.35 -8.00
N GLY A 163 0.23 3.88 -6.86
CA GLY A 163 -1.12 3.30 -6.80
C GLY A 163 -2.23 4.26 -7.22
N ASN A 164 -2.04 5.56 -6.99
CA ASN A 164 -2.96 6.62 -7.42
C ASN A 164 -2.62 7.21 -8.79
N ASN A 165 -1.57 6.76 -9.45
CA ASN A 165 -0.98 7.42 -10.61
C ASN A 165 -0.88 8.94 -10.38
N ALA A 166 -0.24 9.31 -9.28
CA ALA A 166 -0.29 10.67 -8.76
C ALA A 166 0.35 11.67 -9.72
N ALA A 167 -0.23 12.87 -9.72
CA ALA A 167 0.21 14.04 -10.46
C ALA A 167 0.59 15.16 -9.50
N GLY A 168 1.35 16.13 -9.97
CA GLY A 168 1.76 17.29 -9.20
C GLY A 168 2.01 18.51 -10.07
N PRO A 169 2.63 19.57 -9.53
CA PRO A 169 2.82 20.84 -10.24
C PRO A 169 3.52 20.69 -11.59
N ASP A 170 4.46 19.79 -11.71
CA ASP A 170 5.29 19.59 -12.91
C ASP A 170 4.74 18.56 -13.90
N SER A 171 3.53 18.02 -13.64
CA SER A 171 2.95 16.93 -14.44
C SER A 171 2.65 17.32 -15.90
N LEU A 172 2.39 18.60 -16.19
CA LEU A 172 2.25 19.07 -17.57
C LEU A 172 3.53 18.89 -18.39
N ARG A 173 4.68 18.95 -17.74
CA ARG A 173 5.99 18.81 -18.40
C ARG A 173 6.51 17.39 -18.37
N TYR A 174 6.33 16.69 -17.25
CA TYR A 174 7.01 15.42 -16.97
C TYR A 174 6.06 14.22 -16.84
N GLY A 175 4.74 14.43 -17.05
CA GLY A 175 3.77 13.34 -16.95
C GLY A 175 3.41 12.99 -15.50
N HIS A 176 2.90 11.78 -15.30
CA HIS A 176 2.42 11.24 -14.04
C HIS A 176 3.38 10.18 -13.50
N CYS A 177 3.13 9.68 -12.29
CA CYS A 177 3.97 8.66 -11.68
C CYS A 177 4.12 7.39 -12.54
N ALA A 178 3.06 6.98 -13.25
CA ALA A 178 3.12 5.78 -14.12
C ALA A 178 4.14 5.90 -15.25
N ASP A 179 4.38 7.11 -15.78
CA ASP A 179 5.32 7.35 -16.89
C ASP A 179 6.79 7.11 -16.47
N TRP A 180 7.03 7.03 -15.15
CA TRP A 180 8.36 6.84 -14.57
C TRP A 180 8.56 5.44 -13.98
N VAL A 181 7.57 4.55 -14.12
CA VAL A 181 7.62 3.19 -13.57
C VAL A 181 8.10 2.21 -14.66
N GLU A 182 9.26 1.62 -14.44
CA GLU A 182 9.85 0.61 -15.31
C GLU A 182 9.25 -0.78 -15.12
N ALA A 183 8.95 -1.11 -13.87
CA ALA A 183 8.38 -2.40 -13.52
C ALA A 183 7.72 -2.32 -12.13
N LEU A 184 6.69 -3.12 -11.93
CA LEU A 184 6.01 -3.30 -10.65
C LEU A 184 6.11 -4.75 -10.20
N GLY A 185 6.56 -4.95 -8.97
CA GLY A 185 6.36 -6.21 -8.26
C GLY A 185 4.97 -6.20 -7.62
N VAL A 186 4.09 -7.08 -8.05
CA VAL A 186 2.71 -7.18 -7.54
C VAL A 186 2.43 -8.56 -6.99
N VAL A 187 1.69 -8.63 -5.88
CA VAL A 187 1.18 -9.89 -5.34
C VAL A 187 -0.27 -10.05 -5.78
N LEU A 188 -0.55 -11.06 -6.58
CA LEU A 188 -1.90 -11.35 -7.07
C LEU A 188 -2.66 -12.30 -6.15
N LYS A 189 -3.94 -12.53 -6.45
CA LYS A 189 -4.87 -13.34 -5.63
C LYS A 189 -4.38 -14.76 -5.31
N ASP A 190 -3.51 -15.32 -6.12
CA ASP A 190 -2.89 -16.63 -5.87
C ASP A 190 -1.76 -16.59 -4.80
N GLY A 191 -1.45 -15.41 -4.29
CA GLY A 191 -0.39 -15.16 -3.31
C GLY A 191 1.01 -15.22 -3.90
N LYS A 192 1.16 -15.15 -5.23
CA LYS A 192 2.48 -15.11 -5.89
C LYS A 192 2.83 -13.70 -6.30
N THR A 193 4.10 -13.39 -6.29
CA THR A 193 4.64 -12.16 -6.85
C THR A 193 4.87 -12.29 -8.34
N TYR A 194 4.42 -11.29 -9.07
CA TYR A 194 4.66 -11.11 -10.50
C TYR A 194 5.37 -9.79 -10.75
N THR A 195 6.21 -9.74 -11.78
CA THR A 195 6.79 -8.50 -12.27
C THR A 195 6.01 -8.05 -13.50
N ILE A 196 5.34 -6.92 -13.39
CA ILE A 196 4.63 -6.27 -14.51
C ILE A 196 5.54 -5.20 -15.09
N LYS A 197 5.66 -5.17 -16.41
CA LYS A 197 6.40 -4.17 -17.17
C LYS A 197 5.46 -3.48 -18.16
N PRO A 198 5.80 -2.28 -18.65
CA PRO A 198 5.07 -1.66 -19.76
C PRO A 198 4.97 -2.62 -20.94
N LEU A 199 3.80 -2.66 -21.56
CA LEU A 199 3.62 -3.39 -22.81
C LEU A 199 4.19 -2.55 -23.95
N THR A 200 5.02 -3.17 -24.80
CA THR A 200 5.37 -2.59 -26.11
C THR A 200 4.20 -2.84 -27.04
N LEU A 201 3.63 -1.77 -27.56
CA LEU A 201 2.66 -1.82 -28.65
C LEU A 201 3.36 -2.15 -29.96
#